data_b938f406ea3c2851ee87eb2c71e746a6
#
_entry.id   b938f406ea3c2851ee87eb2c71e746a6
#
_cell.length_a   1.000
_cell.length_b   1.000
_cell.length_c   1.000
_cell.angle_alpha   90.00
_cell.angle_beta   90.00
_cell.angle_gamma   90.00
#
_symmetry.space_group_name_H-M   'P 1'
#
loop_
_entity.id
_entity.type
_entity.pdbx_description
1 polymer ?
#
loop_
_entity_poly.entity_id
_entity_poly.type
_entity_poly.pdbx_seq_one_letter_code
_entity_poly.pdbx_strand_id
1 'polypeptide(L)'
;MSLTAMSLSIVSQNKVFSGLLTKYSFLSSVLGGLEAKMNVFVPKEASASNKVPVLYYLSGLTCTEDNAAQKGHLFEAASQKQIAIVFPDTSPRGANIPGENDSWDFGTGAGFYVNATREPWSKHYNMYAVSYTHLRAH
;
A
#
# COMPACT_ATOMS: atom_id res chain seq x y z
N MET A 1 2.70 -19.25 15.62
CA MET A 1 2.03 -17.92 15.60
C MET A 1 0.94 -17.97 14.57
N SER A 2 -0.30 -17.82 14.99
CA SER A 2 -1.44 -17.73 14.08
C SER A 2 -1.30 -16.43 13.28
N LEU A 3 -1.06 -16.52 11.97
CA LEU A 3 -1.28 -15.41 11.06
C LEU A 3 -2.78 -15.14 11.05
N THR A 4 -3.23 -14.20 11.83
CA THR A 4 -4.60 -13.70 11.75
C THR A 4 -4.75 -13.18 10.34
N ALA A 5 -5.59 -13.81 9.53
CA ALA A 5 -5.85 -13.39 8.16
C ALA A 5 -6.26 -11.92 8.18
N MET A 6 -5.50 -11.07 7.50
CA MET A 6 -5.78 -9.66 7.39
C MET A 6 -7.10 -9.47 6.64
N SER A 7 -8.07 -8.85 7.29
CA SER A 7 -9.36 -8.55 6.66
C SER A 7 -9.21 -7.35 5.74
N LEU A 8 -9.27 -7.58 4.44
CA LEU A 8 -9.28 -6.53 3.42
C LEU A 8 -10.72 -6.07 3.18
N SER A 9 -10.96 -4.77 3.26
CA SER A 9 -12.22 -4.14 2.88
C SER A 9 -12.08 -3.44 1.53
N ILE A 10 -13.00 -3.72 0.61
CA ILE A 10 -13.04 -3.05 -0.69
C ILE A 10 -13.62 -1.64 -0.50
N VAL A 11 -12.86 -0.62 -0.84
CA VAL A 11 -13.29 0.79 -0.83
C VAL A 11 -13.90 1.16 -2.18
N SER A 12 -13.26 0.77 -3.27
CA SER A 12 -13.75 1.00 -4.64
C SER A 12 -13.17 -0.03 -5.59
N GLN A 13 -13.85 -0.24 -6.72
CA GLN A 13 -13.41 -1.15 -7.76
C GLN A 13 -13.81 -0.62 -9.14
N ASN A 14 -12.85 -0.56 -10.06
CA ASN A 14 -13.03 -0.02 -11.39
C ASN A 14 -12.38 -0.92 -12.44
N LYS A 15 -13.04 -1.09 -13.58
CA LYS A 15 -12.40 -1.66 -14.76
C LYS A 15 -11.46 -0.64 -15.38
N VAL A 16 -10.23 -1.04 -15.62
CA VAL A 16 -9.20 -0.21 -16.24
C VAL A 16 -8.49 -1.04 -17.30
N PHE A 17 -8.56 -0.61 -18.55
CA PHE A 17 -8.13 -1.42 -19.70
C PHE A 17 -8.78 -2.81 -19.66
N SER A 18 -7.99 -3.89 -19.74
CA SER A 18 -8.50 -5.26 -19.61
C SER A 18 -8.46 -5.81 -18.18
N GLY A 19 -8.07 -4.99 -17.19
CA GLY A 19 -7.91 -5.42 -15.81
C GLY A 19 -8.89 -4.76 -14.84
N LEU A 20 -8.62 -4.97 -13.57
CA LEU A 20 -9.44 -4.48 -12.46
C LEU A 20 -8.55 -3.73 -11.47
N LEU A 21 -8.88 -2.47 -11.20
CA LEU A 21 -8.24 -1.65 -10.15
C LEU A 21 -9.13 -1.64 -8.93
N THR A 22 -8.64 -2.18 -7.83
CA THR A 22 -9.37 -2.23 -6.55
C THR A 22 -8.59 -1.45 -5.50
N LYS A 23 -9.28 -0.52 -4.83
CA LYS A 23 -8.78 0.12 -3.62
C LYS A 23 -9.22 -0.68 -2.41
N TYR A 24 -8.26 -1.05 -1.58
CA TYR A 24 -8.48 -1.74 -0.32
C TYR A 24 -8.14 -0.86 0.87
N SER A 25 -8.83 -1.08 1.98
CA SER A 25 -8.40 -0.65 3.31
C SER A 25 -8.28 -1.86 4.24
N PHE A 26 -7.42 -1.76 5.23
CA PHE A 26 -7.21 -2.80 6.23
C PHE A 26 -6.58 -2.22 7.51
N LEU A 27 -6.83 -2.87 8.64
CA LEU A 27 -6.15 -2.54 9.89
C LEU A 27 -4.79 -3.24 9.93
N SER A 28 -3.73 -2.45 10.07
CA SER A 28 -2.36 -2.95 10.07
C SER A 28 -1.86 -3.17 11.50
N SER A 29 -1.62 -4.42 11.86
CA SER A 29 -1.04 -4.77 13.17
C SER A 29 0.37 -4.18 13.36
N VAL A 30 1.16 -4.12 12.28
CA VAL A 30 2.51 -3.55 12.32
C VAL A 30 2.54 -2.03 12.40
N LEU A 31 1.42 -1.35 12.12
CA LEU A 31 1.22 0.07 12.35
C LEU A 31 0.47 0.36 13.66
N GLY A 32 0.45 -0.58 14.59
CA GLY A 32 -0.25 -0.43 15.88
C GLY A 32 -1.76 -0.34 15.75
N GLY A 33 -2.36 -1.01 14.76
CA GLY A 33 -3.80 -1.05 14.52
C GLY A 33 -4.34 0.11 13.69
N LEU A 34 -3.50 0.96 13.10
CA LEU A 34 -3.95 2.02 12.20
C LEU A 34 -4.49 1.45 10.89
N GLU A 35 -5.45 2.14 10.30
CA GLU A 35 -5.94 1.86 8.96
C GLU A 35 -4.83 2.16 7.94
N ALA A 36 -4.59 1.22 7.04
CA ALA A 36 -3.75 1.38 5.88
C ALA A 36 -4.56 1.18 4.60
N LYS A 37 -4.11 1.77 3.50
CA LYS A 37 -4.77 1.67 2.19
C LYS A 37 -3.78 1.25 1.12
N MET A 38 -4.31 0.61 0.09
CA MET A 38 -3.55 0.29 -1.12
C MET A 38 -4.48 0.22 -2.33
N ASN A 39 -3.96 0.55 -3.49
CA ASN A 39 -4.57 0.22 -4.76
C ASN A 39 -3.90 -1.03 -5.34
N VAL A 40 -4.68 -1.94 -5.90
CA VAL A 40 -4.19 -3.15 -6.55
C VAL A 40 -4.79 -3.24 -7.95
N PHE A 41 -3.94 -3.26 -8.95
CA PHE A 41 -4.33 -3.57 -10.32
C PHE A 41 -4.06 -5.04 -10.61
N VAL A 42 -5.09 -5.74 -11.09
CA VAL A 42 -5.00 -7.15 -11.49
C VAL A 42 -5.36 -7.27 -12.97
N PRO A 43 -4.46 -7.74 -13.84
CA PRO A 43 -4.78 -7.95 -15.24
C PRO A 43 -5.80 -9.09 -15.42
N LYS A 44 -6.54 -9.07 -16.52
CA LYS A 44 -7.69 -9.95 -16.78
C LYS A 44 -7.36 -11.45 -16.67
N GLU A 45 -6.18 -11.84 -17.14
CA GLU A 45 -5.80 -13.26 -17.21
C GLU A 45 -5.28 -13.82 -15.87
N ALA A 46 -5.10 -12.94 -14.86
CA ALA A 46 -4.64 -13.38 -13.54
C ALA A 46 -5.74 -14.16 -12.81
N SER A 47 -5.38 -15.30 -12.26
CA SER A 47 -6.28 -16.16 -11.50
C SER A 47 -5.50 -17.05 -10.53
N ALA A 48 -6.21 -17.82 -9.71
CA ALA A 48 -5.58 -18.80 -8.83
C ALA A 48 -4.76 -19.86 -9.59
N SER A 49 -5.19 -20.20 -10.83
CA SER A 49 -4.51 -21.15 -11.71
C SER A 49 -3.52 -20.49 -12.68
N ASN A 50 -3.60 -19.19 -12.87
CA ASN A 50 -2.70 -18.42 -13.74
C ASN A 50 -2.11 -17.24 -12.98
N LYS A 51 -1.04 -17.50 -12.25
CA LYS A 51 -0.37 -16.47 -11.45
C LYS A 51 0.48 -15.57 -12.34
N VAL A 52 0.41 -14.28 -12.07
CA VAL A 52 1.17 -13.25 -12.78
C VAL A 52 2.21 -12.60 -11.86
N PRO A 53 3.28 -12.02 -12.42
CA PRO A 53 4.22 -11.22 -11.65
C PRO A 53 3.54 -10.04 -10.98
N VAL A 54 4.04 -9.63 -9.82
CA VAL A 54 3.53 -8.48 -9.07
C VAL A 54 4.63 -7.43 -8.94
N LEU A 55 4.32 -6.20 -9.34
CA LEU A 55 5.14 -5.01 -9.14
C LEU A 55 4.61 -4.23 -7.94
N TYR A 56 5.45 -3.98 -6.94
CA TYR A 56 5.15 -3.06 -5.85
C TYR A 56 5.71 -1.69 -6.19
N TYR A 57 4.81 -0.73 -6.41
CA TYR A 57 5.18 0.65 -6.70
C TYR A 57 5.16 1.48 -5.41
N LEU A 58 6.33 1.73 -4.86
CA LEU A 58 6.51 2.52 -3.65
C LEU A 58 6.67 4.00 -4.02
N SER A 59 5.59 4.75 -3.87
CA SER A 59 5.60 6.19 -4.12
C SER A 59 6.44 6.93 -3.07
N GLY A 60 6.83 8.16 -3.38
CA GLY A 60 7.70 8.96 -2.53
C GLY A 60 6.97 9.94 -1.63
N LEU A 61 7.73 10.94 -1.22
CA LEU A 61 7.33 12.03 -0.34
C LEU A 61 6.02 12.70 -0.79
N THR A 62 5.14 12.95 0.16
CA THR A 62 3.81 13.55 0.02
C THR A 62 2.78 12.75 -0.78
N CYS A 63 3.15 11.58 -1.30
CA CYS A 63 2.22 10.71 -2.01
C CYS A 63 1.36 9.85 -1.08
N THR A 64 0.28 9.34 -1.65
CA THR A 64 -0.58 8.30 -1.09
C THR A 64 -0.64 7.11 -2.05
N GLU A 65 -1.47 6.14 -1.77
CA GLU A 65 -1.78 5.03 -2.67
C GLU A 65 -2.37 5.47 -4.02
N ASP A 66 -2.88 6.70 -4.10
CA ASP A 66 -3.57 7.21 -5.30
C ASP A 66 -2.65 7.88 -6.32
N ASN A 67 -1.56 8.50 -5.89
CA ASN A 67 -0.76 9.34 -6.78
C ASN A 67 -0.23 8.59 -8.00
N ALA A 68 0.46 7.48 -7.80
CA ALA A 68 0.98 6.69 -8.92
C ALA A 68 -0.13 5.93 -9.66
N ALA A 69 -1.15 5.45 -8.96
CA ALA A 69 -2.29 4.78 -9.58
C ALA A 69 -3.05 5.70 -10.56
N GLN A 70 -3.19 6.98 -10.23
CA GLN A 70 -3.91 7.95 -11.07
C GLN A 70 -3.03 8.62 -12.14
N LYS A 71 -1.74 8.82 -11.86
CA LYS A 71 -0.87 9.65 -12.70
C LYS A 71 0.26 8.88 -13.39
N GLY A 72 0.50 7.63 -13.00
CA GLY A 72 1.64 6.86 -13.49
C GLY A 72 1.47 6.27 -14.89
N HIS A 73 0.24 6.25 -15.44
CA HIS A 73 -0.09 5.68 -16.76
C HIS A 73 0.43 4.24 -16.97
N LEU A 74 0.44 3.42 -15.91
CA LEU A 74 1.06 2.10 -15.93
C LEU A 74 0.11 0.98 -16.39
N PHE A 75 -1.20 1.20 -16.35
CA PHE A 75 -2.19 0.13 -16.49
C PHE A 75 -2.24 -0.49 -17.89
N GLU A 76 -2.02 0.31 -18.94
CA GLU A 76 -2.00 -0.22 -20.31
C GLU A 76 -0.86 -1.22 -20.47
N ALA A 77 0.36 -0.82 -20.11
CA ALA A 77 1.53 -1.68 -20.17
C ALA A 77 1.39 -2.91 -19.25
N ALA A 78 0.85 -2.72 -18.05
CA ALA A 78 0.60 -3.79 -17.10
C ALA A 78 -0.42 -4.81 -17.64
N SER A 79 -1.50 -4.33 -18.30
CA SER A 79 -2.46 -5.18 -18.97
C SER A 79 -1.82 -6.00 -20.09
N GLN A 80 -1.03 -5.35 -20.96
CA GLN A 80 -0.37 -6.00 -22.09
C GLN A 80 0.68 -7.03 -21.64
N LYS A 81 1.41 -6.73 -20.57
CA LYS A 81 2.47 -7.59 -20.02
C LYS A 81 1.97 -8.60 -18.99
N GLN A 82 0.70 -8.56 -18.65
CA GLN A 82 0.10 -9.43 -17.62
C GLN A 82 0.83 -9.32 -16.27
N ILE A 83 1.00 -8.09 -15.79
CA ILE A 83 1.65 -7.76 -14.51
C ILE A 83 0.61 -7.15 -13.59
N ALA A 84 0.48 -7.67 -12.38
CA ALA A 84 -0.28 -7.01 -11.32
C ALA A 84 0.57 -5.90 -10.68
N ILE A 85 -0.07 -4.82 -10.24
CA ILE A 85 0.62 -3.71 -9.57
C ILE A 85 -0.05 -3.42 -8.24
N VAL A 86 0.74 -3.29 -7.18
CA VAL A 86 0.31 -2.85 -5.86
C VAL A 86 0.89 -1.48 -5.57
N PHE A 87 0.02 -0.53 -5.23
CA PHE A 87 0.37 0.83 -4.84
C PHE A 87 -0.03 1.03 -3.37
N PRO A 88 0.86 0.79 -2.40
CA PRO A 88 0.55 1.04 -1.01
C PRO A 88 0.58 2.54 -0.70
N ASP A 89 -0.09 2.95 0.39
CA ASP A 89 0.15 4.27 0.97
C ASP A 89 1.62 4.38 1.41
N THR A 90 2.14 5.59 1.45
CA THR A 90 3.55 5.89 1.68
C THR A 90 3.91 6.05 3.15
N SER A 91 2.93 6.23 4.03
CA SER A 91 3.17 6.44 5.45
C SER A 91 1.99 5.99 6.31
N PRO A 92 2.19 5.78 7.62
CA PRO A 92 1.09 5.70 8.56
C PRO A 92 0.28 7.00 8.56
N ARG A 93 -1.01 6.89 8.85
CA ARG A 93 -1.91 8.06 8.98
C ARG A 93 -2.80 7.90 10.20
N GLY A 94 -3.02 9.01 10.92
CA GLY A 94 -3.87 9.03 12.08
C GLY A 94 -3.23 8.50 13.37
N ALA A 95 -1.91 8.48 13.45
CA ALA A 95 -1.19 8.13 14.69
C ALA A 95 -1.38 9.17 15.80
N ASN A 96 -1.63 10.42 15.42
CA ASN A 96 -1.80 11.56 16.30
C ASN A 96 -0.61 11.78 17.24
N ILE A 97 0.60 11.56 16.74
CA ILE A 97 1.84 11.82 17.47
C ILE A 97 2.12 13.33 17.43
N PRO A 98 2.38 14.00 18.57
CA PRO A 98 2.76 15.39 18.55
C PRO A 98 3.97 15.63 17.64
N GLY A 99 3.86 16.61 16.73
CA GLY A 99 4.90 16.96 15.77
C GLY A 99 4.88 16.18 14.46
N GLU A 100 4.00 15.17 14.28
CA GLU A 100 3.98 14.37 13.05
C GLU A 100 3.58 15.16 11.80
N ASN A 101 2.94 16.30 11.97
CA ASN A 101 2.48 17.18 10.88
C ASN A 101 3.19 18.53 10.84
N ASP A 102 4.27 18.72 11.61
CA ASP A 102 4.95 20.02 11.72
C ASP A 102 5.79 20.33 10.48
N SER A 103 6.21 19.31 9.73
CA SER A 103 7.00 19.46 8.52
C SER A 103 6.49 18.54 7.41
N TRP A 104 6.54 19.01 6.17
CA TRP A 104 6.10 18.27 4.99
C TRP A 104 7.00 17.08 4.65
N ASP A 105 8.24 17.09 5.11
CA ASP A 105 9.28 16.09 4.83
C ASP A 105 9.54 15.14 6.02
N PHE A 106 8.71 15.20 7.05
CA PHE A 106 8.82 14.36 8.24
C PHE A 106 7.43 13.96 8.76
N GLY A 107 7.31 12.75 9.30
CA GLY A 107 6.04 12.24 9.84
C GLY A 107 5.06 11.83 8.76
N THR A 108 3.83 12.33 8.83
CA THR A 108 2.77 11.94 7.90
C THR A 108 3.12 12.31 6.46
N GLY A 109 3.13 11.30 5.59
CA GLY A 109 3.44 11.49 4.16
C GLY A 109 4.91 11.56 3.81
N ALA A 110 5.82 11.40 4.78
CA ALA A 110 7.27 11.48 4.52
C ALA A 110 7.80 10.38 3.58
N GLY A 111 7.10 9.25 3.48
CA GLY A 111 7.47 8.20 2.54
C GLY A 111 8.72 7.41 2.94
N PHE A 112 9.00 7.30 4.23
CA PHE A 112 10.12 6.51 4.75
C PHE A 112 9.72 5.04 4.88
N TYR A 113 10.26 4.19 4.00
CA TYR A 113 10.04 2.74 4.04
C TYR A 113 11.01 2.05 4.99
N VAL A 114 11.06 2.53 6.23
CA VAL A 114 11.87 2.01 7.33
C VAL A 114 10.99 1.79 8.56
N ASN A 115 11.50 1.10 9.56
CA ASN A 115 10.87 1.02 10.86
C ASN A 115 11.51 2.03 11.81
N ALA A 116 10.69 2.82 12.48
CA ALA A 116 11.16 3.71 13.54
C ALA A 116 11.63 2.90 14.75
N THR A 117 12.71 3.36 15.39
CA THR A 117 13.33 2.69 16.53
C THR A 117 13.12 3.41 17.86
N ARG A 118 12.58 4.62 17.84
CA ARG A 118 12.37 5.44 19.02
C ARG A 118 10.90 5.75 19.27
N GLU A 119 10.50 5.75 20.53
CA GLU A 119 9.20 6.26 20.95
C GLU A 119 9.09 7.78 20.74
N PRO A 120 7.89 8.28 20.42
CA PRO A 120 6.62 7.54 20.25
C PRO A 120 6.42 6.97 18.83
N TRP A 121 7.41 7.10 17.93
CA TRP A 121 7.30 6.74 16.51
C TRP A 121 7.30 5.23 16.26
N SER A 122 8.04 4.47 17.06
CA SER A 122 8.25 3.03 16.87
C SER A 122 6.96 2.20 16.91
N LYS A 123 5.91 2.71 17.56
CA LYS A 123 4.62 2.04 17.61
C LYS A 123 3.87 2.04 16.27
N HIS A 124 4.04 3.09 15.45
CA HIS A 124 3.22 3.32 14.27
C HIS A 124 4.01 3.47 12.97
N TYR A 125 5.24 3.97 13.03
CA TYR A 125 6.03 4.28 11.82
C TYR A 125 6.90 3.10 11.40
N ASN A 126 6.25 2.04 10.86
CA ASN A 126 6.88 0.77 10.53
C ASN A 126 6.61 0.36 9.06
N MET A 127 6.87 1.26 8.12
CA MET A 127 6.54 1.04 6.69
C MET A 127 7.38 -0.06 6.03
N TYR A 128 8.58 -0.37 6.54
CA TYR A 128 9.32 -1.55 6.09
C TYR A 128 8.55 -2.83 6.43
N ALA A 129 8.04 -2.92 7.67
CA ALA A 129 7.23 -4.07 8.10
C ALA A 129 5.92 -4.18 7.30
N VAL A 130 5.27 -3.06 6.95
CA VAL A 130 4.10 -3.07 6.05
C VAL A 130 4.46 -3.71 4.72
N SER A 131 5.50 -3.21 4.07
CA SER A 131 5.92 -3.70 2.75
C SER A 131 6.33 -5.17 2.78
N TYR A 132 7.01 -5.60 3.83
CA TYR A 132 7.50 -6.97 3.96
C TYR A 132 6.41 -7.95 4.41
N THR A 133 5.61 -7.60 5.40
CA THR A 133 4.68 -8.53 6.05
C THR A 133 3.32 -8.57 5.35
N HIS A 134 2.76 -7.43 5.01
CA HIS A 134 1.40 -7.37 4.44
C HIS A 134 1.37 -7.52 2.93
N LEU A 135 2.35 -6.99 2.22
CA LEU A 135 2.32 -6.98 0.76
C LEU A 135 2.88 -8.26 0.14
N ARG A 136 3.71 -9.03 0.83
CA ARG A 136 4.25 -10.32 0.35
C ARG A 136 3.38 -11.53 0.68
N ALA A 137 2.41 -11.39 1.59
CA ALA A 137 1.58 -12.52 2.04
C ALA A 137 0.43 -12.86 1.09
N HIS A 138 0.31 -12.16 -0.02
CA HIS A 138 -0.72 -12.30 -1.04
C HIS A 138 -0.09 -12.42 -2.43
#